data_2fb0b3dc524aa382d7f16263d5c63e40
#
_entry.id   2fb0b3dc524aa382d7f16263d5c63e40
#
_cell.length_a   1.000
_cell.length_b   1.000
_cell.length_c   1.000
_cell.angle_alpha   90.00
_cell.angle_beta   90.00
_cell.angle_gamma   90.00
#
_symmetry.space_group_name_H-M   'P 1'
#
loop_
_entity.id
_entity.type
_entity.pdbx_description
1 polymer ?
#
loop_
_entity_poly.entity_id
_entity_poly.type
_entity_poly.pdbx_seq_one_letter_code
_entity_poly.pdbx_strand_id
1 'polypeptide(L)'
;MKLSFEKDHLMNGINIVLKAVPSKTTMPILECILIDAVSDEIKLTGNDMELGIETKVEGTILERGKIALDAKLFSDIIRKLSGENSTITIESDEKYNMTITCAKAIFQIQGKDGDEFSYIPHIERNKFITLSQFTLKEIIRQTIFSISPNDRTR
;
A
#
# COMPACT_ATOMS: atom_id res chain seq x y z
N MET A 1 -12.30 2.99 -11.87
CA MET A 1 -10.89 3.39 -11.71
C MET A 1 -10.01 2.56 -12.64
N LYS A 2 -9.04 3.19 -13.29
CA LYS A 2 -8.09 2.47 -14.18
C LYS A 2 -6.70 3.08 -14.06
N LEU A 3 -5.71 2.25 -13.72
CA LEU A 3 -4.32 2.67 -13.47
C LEU A 3 -3.36 1.74 -14.21
N SER A 4 -2.20 2.29 -14.59
CA SER A 4 -1.12 1.53 -15.24
C SER A 4 0.21 1.76 -14.53
N PHE A 5 0.97 0.71 -14.29
CA PHE A 5 2.23 0.73 -13.56
C PHE A 5 3.32 -0.07 -14.25
N GLU A 6 4.55 0.29 -14.00
CA GLU A 6 5.64 -0.66 -14.07
C GLU A 6 5.60 -1.58 -12.86
N LYS A 7 5.81 -2.88 -13.08
CA LYS A 7 5.70 -3.89 -12.02
C LYS A 7 6.56 -3.57 -10.79
N ASP A 8 7.80 -3.12 -11.01
CA ASP A 8 8.76 -2.87 -9.92
C ASP A 8 8.32 -1.69 -9.05
N HIS A 9 7.78 -0.63 -9.66
CA HIS A 9 7.24 0.51 -8.91
C HIS A 9 6.05 0.10 -8.04
N LEU A 10 5.11 -0.65 -8.61
CA LEU A 10 3.95 -1.15 -7.87
C LEU A 10 4.36 -2.11 -6.76
N MET A 11 5.27 -3.05 -7.03
CA MET A 11 5.74 -4.02 -6.04
C MET A 11 6.49 -3.36 -4.89
N ASN A 12 7.31 -2.34 -5.18
CA ASN A 12 7.97 -1.54 -4.15
C ASN A 12 6.96 -0.84 -3.25
N GLY A 13 5.96 -0.17 -3.82
CA GLY A 13 4.91 0.48 -3.05
C GLY A 13 4.16 -0.51 -2.15
N ILE A 14 3.76 -1.66 -2.69
CA ILE A 14 3.10 -2.74 -1.93
C ILE A 14 3.99 -3.19 -0.76
N ASN A 15 5.27 -3.49 -0.99
CA ASN A 15 6.20 -3.96 0.05
C ASN A 15 6.40 -2.93 1.18
N ILE A 16 6.29 -1.65 0.88
CA ILE A 16 6.38 -0.58 1.88
C ILE A 16 5.15 -0.62 2.80
N VAL A 17 3.94 -0.61 2.23
CA VAL A 17 2.69 -0.49 3.00
C VAL A 17 2.29 -1.79 3.69
N LEU A 18 2.72 -2.95 3.17
CA LEU A 18 2.49 -4.25 3.82
C LEU A 18 3.03 -4.32 5.26
N LYS A 19 4.01 -3.49 5.60
CA LYS A 19 4.57 -3.41 6.96
C LYS A 19 3.59 -2.85 7.99
N ALA A 20 2.56 -2.14 7.54
CA ALA A 20 1.49 -1.61 8.37
C ALA A 20 0.18 -2.39 8.21
N VAL A 21 0.18 -3.51 7.49
CA VAL A 21 -1.00 -4.38 7.39
C VAL A 21 -0.92 -5.45 8.47
N PRO A 22 -1.92 -5.56 9.36
CA PRO A 22 -1.89 -6.54 10.44
C PRO A 22 -2.08 -7.96 9.91
N SER A 23 -1.40 -8.92 10.53
CA SER A 23 -1.54 -10.34 10.17
C SER A 23 -2.85 -10.96 10.68
N LYS A 24 -3.47 -10.36 11.69
CA LYS A 24 -4.76 -10.73 12.28
C LYS A 24 -5.43 -9.49 12.86
N THR A 25 -6.68 -9.28 12.52
CA THR A 25 -7.48 -8.17 13.04
C THR A 25 -8.95 -8.56 13.14
N THR A 26 -9.69 -7.89 14.00
CA THR A 26 -11.15 -7.99 14.05
C THR A 26 -11.85 -7.10 13.02
N MET A 27 -11.10 -6.24 12.35
CA MET A 27 -11.58 -5.31 11.32
C MET A 27 -11.08 -5.72 9.93
N PRO A 28 -11.87 -6.44 9.13
CA PRO A 28 -11.41 -7.00 7.84
C PRO A 28 -10.93 -5.96 6.82
N ILE A 29 -11.29 -4.69 6.99
CA ILE A 29 -10.82 -3.61 6.11
C ILE A 29 -9.34 -3.31 6.32
N LEU A 30 -8.80 -3.54 7.52
CA LEU A 30 -7.38 -3.31 7.84
C LEU A 30 -6.46 -4.39 7.24
N GLU A 31 -6.99 -5.55 6.84
CA GLU A 31 -6.25 -6.55 6.07
C GLU A 31 -6.03 -6.14 4.61
N CYS A 32 -6.58 -4.98 4.21
CA CYS A 32 -6.48 -4.46 2.86
C CYS A 32 -5.38 -3.41 2.73
N ILE A 33 -4.93 -3.20 1.48
CA ILE A 33 -4.20 -2.02 1.03
C ILE A 33 -5.21 -1.11 0.34
N LEU A 34 -5.27 0.15 0.75
CA LEU A 34 -6.00 1.18 0.01
C LEU A 34 -5.16 1.64 -1.18
N ILE A 35 -5.77 1.67 -2.35
CA ILE A 35 -5.27 2.33 -3.55
C ILE A 35 -6.10 3.59 -3.75
N ASP A 36 -5.49 4.75 -3.67
CA ASP A 36 -6.14 6.06 -3.85
C ASP A 36 -5.50 6.80 -5.03
N ALA A 37 -6.28 7.04 -6.06
CA ALA A 37 -5.92 7.81 -7.24
C ALA A 37 -6.98 8.88 -7.57
N VAL A 38 -7.58 9.47 -6.53
CA VAL A 38 -8.57 10.55 -6.67
C VAL A 38 -7.87 11.87 -7.06
N SER A 39 -6.68 12.11 -6.53
CA SER A 39 -5.81 13.25 -6.89
C SER A 39 -4.95 12.94 -8.12
N ASP A 40 -3.98 13.80 -8.41
CA ASP A 40 -3.00 13.60 -9.50
C ASP A 40 -1.85 12.63 -9.09
N GLU A 41 -1.92 12.07 -7.90
CA GLU A 41 -0.94 11.13 -7.37
C GLU A 41 -1.62 9.80 -7.04
N ILE A 42 -0.89 8.72 -7.29
CA ILE A 42 -1.33 7.39 -6.87
C ILE A 42 -0.69 7.08 -5.51
N LYS A 43 -1.52 6.80 -4.52
CA LYS A 43 -1.10 6.49 -3.16
C LYS A 43 -1.53 5.10 -2.78
N LEU A 44 -0.64 4.38 -2.12
CA LEU A 44 -0.97 3.15 -1.41
C LEU A 44 -0.91 3.41 0.08
N THR A 45 -1.86 2.86 0.83
CA THR A 45 -1.93 3.00 2.29
C THR A 45 -2.18 1.65 2.95
N GLY A 46 -1.41 1.34 3.98
CA GLY A 46 -1.66 0.27 4.95
C GLY A 46 -1.80 0.88 6.35
N ASN A 47 -2.66 0.31 7.19
CA ASN A 47 -2.96 0.84 8.52
C ASN A 47 -3.43 -0.29 9.44
N ASP A 48 -2.87 -0.37 10.66
CA ASP A 48 -3.31 -1.29 11.71
C ASP A 48 -3.93 -0.57 12.92
N MET A 49 -4.24 0.72 12.79
CA MET A 49 -4.76 1.68 13.79
C MET A 49 -3.69 2.21 14.75
N GLU A 50 -2.53 1.59 14.86
CA GLU A 50 -1.39 2.08 15.64
C GLU A 50 -0.28 2.62 14.73
N LEU A 51 -0.04 1.91 13.62
CA LEU A 51 0.92 2.27 12.58
C LEU A 51 0.22 2.42 11.23
N GLY A 52 0.31 3.60 10.64
CA GLY A 52 -0.13 3.87 9.28
C GLY A 52 1.05 4.19 8.38
N ILE A 53 1.11 3.58 7.21
CA ILE A 53 2.11 3.87 6.18
C ILE A 53 1.39 4.25 4.89
N GLU A 54 1.67 5.43 4.37
CA GLU A 54 1.26 5.88 3.06
C GLU A 54 2.50 6.06 2.17
N THR A 55 2.45 5.61 0.94
CA THR A 55 3.51 5.82 -0.05
C THR A 55 2.93 6.23 -1.39
N LYS A 56 3.64 7.08 -2.13
CA LYS A 56 3.32 7.40 -3.51
C LYS A 56 3.95 6.35 -4.42
N VAL A 57 3.23 5.98 -5.46
CA VAL A 57 3.69 5.03 -6.47
C VAL A 57 3.65 5.69 -7.83
N GLU A 58 4.74 5.55 -8.57
CA GLU A 58 4.81 6.01 -9.95
C GLU A 58 3.93 5.15 -10.85
N GLY A 59 3.10 5.79 -11.64
CA GLY A 59 2.17 5.15 -12.55
C GLY A 59 1.34 6.16 -13.31
N THR A 60 0.53 5.67 -14.24
CA THR A 60 -0.36 6.50 -15.06
C THR A 60 -1.79 6.33 -14.59
N ILE A 61 -2.46 7.43 -14.31
CA ILE A 61 -3.89 7.47 -13.99
C ILE A 61 -4.65 7.61 -15.30
N LEU A 62 -5.36 6.55 -15.71
CA LEU A 62 -6.25 6.55 -16.86
C LEU A 62 -7.67 6.93 -16.45
N GLU A 63 -8.13 6.42 -15.30
CA GLU A 63 -9.39 6.77 -14.67
C GLU A 63 -9.18 6.88 -13.15
N ARG A 64 -9.65 7.97 -12.57
CA ARG A 64 -9.54 8.22 -11.12
C ARG A 64 -10.44 7.28 -10.32
N GLY A 65 -10.09 7.08 -9.07
CA GLY A 65 -10.91 6.31 -8.14
C GLY A 65 -10.13 5.81 -6.95
N LYS A 66 -10.81 5.01 -6.14
CA LYS A 66 -10.32 4.50 -4.88
C LYS A 66 -10.88 3.11 -4.64
N ILE A 67 -10.04 2.20 -4.12
CA ILE A 67 -10.43 0.82 -3.82
C ILE A 67 -9.52 0.25 -2.73
N ALA A 68 -10.08 -0.59 -1.87
CA ALA A 68 -9.32 -1.38 -0.90
C ALA A 68 -9.26 -2.85 -1.35
N LEU A 69 -8.06 -3.40 -1.42
CA LEU A 69 -7.81 -4.78 -1.86
C LEU A 69 -7.15 -5.58 -0.75
N ASP A 70 -7.53 -6.86 -0.61
CA ASP A 70 -6.81 -7.78 0.28
C ASP A 70 -5.32 -7.74 0.01
N ALA A 71 -4.54 -7.35 1.01
CA ALA A 71 -3.13 -7.02 0.88
C ALA A 71 -2.29 -8.24 0.49
N LYS A 72 -2.60 -9.39 1.07
CA LYS A 72 -1.87 -10.63 0.81
C LYS A 72 -2.16 -11.14 -0.58
N LEU A 73 -3.43 -11.23 -0.95
CA LEU A 73 -3.84 -11.71 -2.26
C LEU A 73 -3.31 -10.81 -3.38
N PHE A 74 -3.45 -9.49 -3.23
CA PHE A 74 -2.94 -8.51 -4.18
C PHE A 74 -1.43 -8.61 -4.34
N SER A 75 -0.68 -8.62 -3.23
CA SER A 75 0.78 -8.77 -3.26
C SER A 75 1.23 -10.08 -3.92
N ASP A 76 0.56 -11.20 -3.62
CA ASP A 76 0.91 -12.50 -4.19
C ASP A 76 0.68 -12.56 -5.70
N ILE A 77 -0.41 -11.94 -6.18
CA ILE A 77 -0.68 -11.82 -7.62
C ILE A 77 0.42 -11.00 -8.29
N ILE A 78 0.69 -9.76 -7.83
CA ILE A 78 1.69 -8.89 -8.44
C ILE A 78 3.08 -9.54 -8.44
N ARG A 79 3.45 -10.23 -7.38
CA ARG A 79 4.73 -10.96 -7.27
C ARG A 79 4.87 -12.07 -8.30
N LYS A 80 3.79 -12.80 -8.57
CA LYS A 80 3.76 -13.95 -9.49
C LYS A 80 3.66 -13.56 -10.97
N LEU A 81 3.31 -12.31 -11.28
CA LEU A 81 3.30 -11.84 -12.67
C LEU A 81 4.71 -11.92 -13.25
N SER A 82 4.83 -12.52 -14.43
CA SER A 82 6.11 -12.75 -15.10
C SER A 82 6.55 -11.52 -15.92
N GLY A 83 7.87 -11.27 -15.97
CA GLY A 83 8.51 -10.23 -16.77
C GLY A 83 9.01 -9.07 -15.93
N GLU A 84 10.34 -8.84 -15.94
CA GLU A 84 10.95 -7.59 -15.51
C GLU A 84 10.47 -6.47 -16.45
N ASN A 85 10.18 -5.28 -15.92
CA ASN A 85 9.66 -4.12 -16.64
C ASN A 85 8.32 -4.34 -17.37
N SER A 86 7.50 -5.29 -16.91
CA SER A 86 6.18 -5.49 -17.50
C SER A 86 5.19 -4.42 -17.01
N THR A 87 4.41 -3.89 -17.95
CA THR A 87 3.31 -2.99 -17.61
C THR A 87 2.15 -3.77 -17.02
N ILE A 88 1.69 -3.35 -15.85
CA ILE A 88 0.52 -3.89 -15.18
C ILE A 88 -0.60 -2.85 -15.28
N THR A 89 -1.74 -3.26 -15.78
CA THR A 89 -2.96 -2.45 -15.75
C THR A 89 -3.91 -3.02 -14.71
N ILE A 90 -4.42 -2.16 -13.84
CA ILE A 90 -5.47 -2.51 -12.89
C ILE A 90 -6.71 -1.68 -13.22
N GLU A 91 -7.87 -2.33 -13.20
CA GLU A 91 -9.15 -1.70 -13.52
C GLU A 91 -10.23 -2.20 -12.58
N SER A 92 -10.94 -1.29 -11.91
CA SER A 92 -12.08 -1.64 -11.06
C SER A 92 -13.40 -1.14 -11.65
N ASP A 93 -14.42 -1.99 -11.52
CA ASP A 93 -15.82 -1.63 -11.84
C ASP A 93 -16.52 -0.94 -10.65
N GLU A 94 -17.81 -0.59 -10.85
CA GLU A 94 -18.67 0.03 -9.82
C GLU A 94 -19.01 -0.93 -8.65
N LYS A 95 -18.79 -2.23 -8.83
CA LYS A 95 -19.00 -3.26 -7.80
C LYS A 95 -17.71 -3.64 -7.08
N TYR A 96 -16.65 -2.85 -7.28
CA TYR A 96 -15.32 -3.09 -6.72
C TYR A 96 -14.66 -4.40 -7.16
N ASN A 97 -15.07 -4.99 -8.31
CA ASN A 97 -14.31 -6.08 -8.90
C ASN A 97 -13.07 -5.49 -9.56
N MET A 98 -11.90 -5.93 -9.13
CA MET A 98 -10.61 -5.50 -9.67
C MET A 98 -10.11 -6.52 -10.69
N THR A 99 -9.88 -6.07 -11.91
CA THR A 99 -9.19 -6.83 -12.96
C THR A 99 -7.73 -6.36 -13.04
N ILE A 100 -6.81 -7.30 -12.91
CA ILE A 100 -5.36 -7.07 -13.01
C ILE A 100 -4.87 -7.74 -14.29
N THR A 101 -4.32 -6.96 -15.21
CA THR A 101 -3.84 -7.44 -16.50
C THR A 101 -2.34 -7.20 -16.64
N CYS A 102 -1.60 -8.22 -17.05
CA CYS A 102 -0.19 -8.13 -17.37
C CYS A 102 0.11 -9.06 -18.54
N ALA A 103 0.47 -8.51 -19.70
CA ALA A 103 0.66 -9.27 -20.94
C ALA A 103 -0.57 -10.14 -21.27
N LYS A 104 -0.45 -11.48 -21.17
CA LYS A 104 -1.55 -12.43 -21.40
C LYS A 104 -2.24 -12.90 -20.12
N ALA A 105 -1.71 -12.53 -18.95
CA ALA A 105 -2.29 -12.93 -17.66
C ALA A 105 -3.39 -11.95 -17.26
N ILE A 106 -4.54 -12.48 -16.85
CA ILE A 106 -5.67 -11.72 -16.33
C ILE A 106 -6.08 -12.36 -15.01
N PHE A 107 -6.17 -11.56 -13.95
CA PHE A 107 -6.67 -11.96 -12.64
C PHE A 107 -7.85 -11.07 -12.25
N GLN A 108 -8.81 -11.66 -11.57
CA GLN A 108 -9.95 -10.93 -11.01
C GLN A 108 -10.01 -11.19 -9.52
N ILE A 109 -10.12 -10.11 -8.74
CA ILE A 109 -10.25 -10.16 -7.28
C ILE A 109 -11.35 -9.21 -6.84
N GLN A 110 -12.06 -9.57 -5.79
CA GLN A 110 -13.05 -8.70 -5.19
C GLN A 110 -12.34 -7.71 -4.27
N GLY A 111 -12.57 -6.42 -4.49
CA GLY A 111 -12.19 -5.35 -3.58
C GLY A 111 -13.33 -4.92 -2.69
N LYS A 112 -13.07 -3.89 -1.89
CA LYS A 112 -14.02 -3.20 -1.02
C LYS A 112 -14.02 -1.71 -1.33
N ASP A 113 -15.05 -1.01 -0.89
CA ASP A 113 -15.10 0.43 -1.00
C ASP A 113 -13.89 1.08 -0.30
N GLY A 114 -13.14 1.89 -1.03
CA GLY A 114 -12.01 2.62 -0.47
C GLY A 114 -12.41 3.69 0.55
N ASP A 115 -13.68 4.13 0.55
CA ASP A 115 -14.20 5.09 1.53
C ASP A 115 -14.41 4.47 2.92
N GLU A 116 -14.54 3.15 3.00
CA GLU A 116 -14.60 2.42 4.28
C GLU A 116 -13.23 2.27 4.94
N PHE A 117 -12.15 2.54 4.22
CA PHE A 117 -10.80 2.40 4.75
C PHE A 117 -10.48 3.49 5.76
N SER A 118 -9.97 3.10 6.95
CA SER A 118 -9.60 4.05 7.99
C SER A 118 -8.39 4.87 7.57
N TYR A 119 -8.58 6.18 7.42
CA TYR A 119 -7.52 7.10 7.02
C TYR A 119 -6.49 7.31 8.14
N ILE A 120 -5.24 7.49 7.71
CA ILE A 120 -4.21 8.03 8.60
C ILE A 120 -4.57 9.49 8.91
N PRO A 121 -4.62 9.90 10.20
CA PRO A 121 -4.91 11.28 10.55
C PRO A 121 -3.96 12.25 9.82
N HIS A 122 -4.50 13.36 9.33
CA HIS A 122 -3.66 14.41 8.73
C HIS A 122 -2.78 15.03 9.81
N ILE A 123 -1.46 14.94 9.62
CA ILE A 123 -0.49 15.55 10.53
C ILE A 123 -0.21 16.97 10.04
N GLU A 124 -0.49 17.98 10.90
CA GLU A 124 -0.10 19.35 10.63
C GLU A 124 1.43 19.46 10.61
N ARG A 125 1.99 19.86 9.47
CA ARG A 125 3.45 19.96 9.26
C ARG A 125 4.00 21.34 9.60
N ASN A 126 3.45 22.00 10.62
CA ASN A 126 3.88 23.35 11.04
C ASN A 126 5.23 23.36 11.76
N LYS A 127 5.64 22.21 12.31
CA LYS A 127 6.94 22.03 12.96
C LYS A 127 7.55 20.72 12.45
N PHE A 128 8.77 20.79 11.94
CA PHE A 128 9.47 19.61 11.43
C PHE A 128 10.96 19.67 11.73
N ILE A 129 11.60 18.52 11.80
CA ILE A 129 13.04 18.36 11.89
C ILE A 129 13.49 17.67 10.60
N THR A 130 14.55 18.20 9.99
CA THR A 130 15.15 17.60 8.80
C THR A 130 16.39 16.80 9.20
N LEU A 131 16.39 15.52 8.86
CA LEU A 131 17.53 14.62 9.04
C LEU A 131 17.85 13.93 7.72
N SER A 132 19.13 13.60 7.47
CA SER A 132 19.47 12.75 6.35
C SER A 132 18.99 11.33 6.62
N GLN A 133 18.62 10.59 5.56
CA GLN A 133 18.26 9.17 5.67
C GLN A 133 19.37 8.34 6.32
N PHE A 134 20.63 8.64 5.99
CA PHE A 134 21.78 7.97 6.58
C PHE A 134 21.84 8.19 8.09
N THR A 135 21.72 9.44 8.55
CA THR A 135 21.73 9.78 9.98
C THR A 135 20.60 9.08 10.73
N LEU A 136 19.38 9.13 10.20
CA LEU A 136 18.24 8.46 10.82
C LEU A 136 18.44 6.94 10.91
N LYS A 137 18.93 6.32 9.84
CA LYS A 137 19.22 4.88 9.81
C LYS A 137 20.26 4.49 10.87
N GLU A 138 21.34 5.29 11.03
CA GLU A 138 22.36 5.04 12.05
C GLU A 138 21.82 5.21 13.47
N ILE A 139 21.01 6.21 13.74
CA ILE A 139 20.34 6.39 15.04
C ILE A 139 19.47 5.16 15.36
N ILE A 140 18.64 4.72 14.42
CA ILE A 140 17.79 3.54 14.60
C ILE A 140 18.67 2.30 14.87
N ARG A 141 19.72 2.09 14.09
CA ARG A 141 20.63 0.93 14.24
C ARG A 141 21.28 0.91 15.62
N GLN A 142 21.66 2.08 16.16
CA GLN A 142 22.31 2.19 17.46
C GLN A 142 21.35 2.05 18.66
N THR A 143 20.05 2.13 18.44
CA THR A 143 19.04 2.09 19.52
C THR A 143 18.14 0.86 19.50
N ILE A 144 17.95 0.24 18.33
CA ILE A 144 16.96 -0.85 18.13
C ILE A 144 17.21 -2.07 19.00
N PHE A 145 18.47 -2.31 19.41
CA PHE A 145 18.81 -3.45 20.25
C PHE A 145 18.23 -3.34 21.68
N SER A 146 17.87 -2.13 22.11
CA SER A 146 17.29 -1.90 23.45
C SER A 146 15.76 -2.08 23.46
N ILE A 147 15.14 -2.31 22.30
CA ILE A 147 13.71 -2.55 22.19
C ILE A 147 13.43 -4.01 22.52
N SER A 148 12.57 -4.25 23.53
CA SER A 148 12.11 -5.61 23.85
C SER A 148 11.15 -6.11 22.75
N PRO A 149 11.45 -7.23 22.07
CA PRO A 149 10.56 -7.77 21.04
C PRO A 149 9.26 -8.38 21.62
N ASN A 150 9.17 -8.56 22.93
CA ASN A 150 8.08 -9.24 23.62
C ASN A 150 7.39 -8.39 24.69
N ASP A 151 7.50 -7.09 24.66
CA ASP A 151 6.84 -6.23 25.65
C ASP A 151 5.34 -6.16 25.38
N ARG A 152 4.61 -7.18 25.86
CA ARG A 152 3.14 -7.27 25.84
C ARG A 152 2.49 -6.58 27.05
N THR A 153 3.26 -5.84 27.84
CA THR A 153 2.79 -5.15 29.03
C THR A 153 2.59 -3.65 28.75
N ARG A 154 1.63 -3.36 27.89
CA ARG A 154 0.98 -2.05 27.81
C ARG A 154 -0.52 -2.24 27.68
#